data_cbdaeed8896558c88b63fb28f731f043
#
_entry.id   cbdaeed8896558c88b63fb28f731f043
#
_cell.length_a   1.000
_cell.length_b   1.000
_cell.length_c   1.000
_cell.angle_alpha   90.00
_cell.angle_beta   90.00
_cell.angle_gamma   90.00
#
_symmetry.space_group_name_H-M   'P 1'
#
loop_
_entity.id
_entity.type
_entity.pdbx_description
1 polymer ?
#
loop_
_entity_poly.entity_id
_entity_poly.type
_entity_poly.pdbx_seq_one_letter_code
_entity_poly.pdbx_strand_id
1 'polypeptide(L)'
;MPRAADTLVSDMRALPILARTTGAPVIFDATHSVQQPGGKGASSGGEREFVAVLARAAVAVGVAGVFIETHPDPDHAPSDGPNMVPLREFENLLRTLMAFDALAKNIENNVAR
;
A
#
# COMPACT_ATOMS: atom_id res chain seq x y z
N MET A 1 -16.00 -14.57 -0.02
CA MET A 1 -15.43 -13.28 -0.41
C MET A 1 -15.84 -12.18 0.56
N PRO A 2 -14.90 -11.35 0.97
CA PRO A 2 -15.26 -10.21 1.80
C PRO A 2 -16.21 -9.27 1.08
N ARG A 3 -17.08 -8.67 1.85
CA ARG A 3 -17.97 -7.63 1.33
C ARG A 3 -17.18 -6.34 1.16
N ALA A 4 -17.50 -5.60 0.13
CA ALA A 4 -16.81 -4.34 -0.14
C ALA A 4 -17.58 -3.12 0.39
N ALA A 5 -18.69 -3.34 1.11
CA ALA A 5 -19.54 -2.23 1.58
C ALA A 5 -18.77 -1.26 2.48
N ASP A 6 -18.00 -1.79 3.43
CA ASP A 6 -17.23 -0.98 4.37
C ASP A 6 -15.73 -1.20 4.22
N THR A 7 -15.31 -1.97 3.23
CA THR A 7 -13.91 -2.36 3.05
C THR A 7 -13.50 -2.13 1.61
N LEU A 8 -12.41 -1.40 1.43
CA LEU A 8 -11.84 -1.22 0.10
C LEU A 8 -11.08 -2.49 -0.30
N VAL A 9 -11.23 -2.88 -1.55
CA VAL A 9 -10.51 -4.02 -2.11
C VAL A 9 -9.66 -3.53 -3.26
N SER A 10 -8.35 -3.80 -3.19
CA SER A 10 -7.42 -3.38 -4.22
C SER A 10 -7.18 -4.51 -5.21
N ASP A 11 -7.33 -4.20 -6.48
CA ASP A 11 -7.06 -5.15 -7.55
C ASP A 11 -5.64 -4.92 -8.07
N MET A 12 -4.72 -5.82 -7.74
CA MET A 12 -3.32 -5.68 -8.13
C MET A 12 -3.13 -5.64 -9.65
N ARG A 13 -4.07 -6.16 -10.44
CA ARG A 13 -3.98 -6.10 -11.90
C ARG A 13 -4.10 -4.67 -12.42
N ALA A 14 -4.73 -3.79 -11.65
CA ALA A 14 -4.88 -2.40 -12.06
C ALA A 14 -3.52 -1.71 -12.22
N LEU A 15 -2.52 -2.13 -11.46
CA LEU A 15 -1.21 -1.48 -11.47
C LEU A 15 -0.49 -1.62 -12.82
N PRO A 16 -0.28 -2.83 -13.35
CA PRO A 16 0.32 -2.95 -14.68
C PRO A 16 -0.60 -2.43 -15.79
N ILE A 17 -1.92 -2.52 -15.63
CA ILE A 17 -2.84 -1.98 -16.61
C ILE A 17 -2.67 -0.46 -16.72
N LEU A 18 -2.62 0.24 -15.59
CA LEU A 18 -2.41 1.69 -15.57
C LEU A 18 -1.05 2.06 -16.19
N ALA A 19 -0.01 1.32 -15.83
CA ALA A 19 1.32 1.61 -16.38
C ALA A 19 1.33 1.48 -17.89
N ARG A 20 0.73 0.43 -18.44
CA ARG A 20 0.67 0.24 -19.90
C ARG A 20 -0.22 1.27 -20.58
N THR A 21 -1.35 1.59 -19.95
CA THR A 21 -2.32 2.50 -20.56
C THR A 21 -1.82 3.93 -20.60
N THR A 22 -1.18 4.37 -19.52
CA THR A 22 -0.74 5.76 -19.40
C THR A 22 0.70 6.00 -19.85
N GLY A 23 1.53 4.96 -19.80
CA GLY A 23 2.97 5.12 -20.00
C GLY A 23 3.66 5.84 -18.88
N ALA A 24 2.98 6.09 -17.77
CA ALA A 24 3.50 6.86 -16.65
C ALA A 24 3.88 5.94 -15.49
N PRO A 25 4.81 6.39 -14.62
CA PRO A 25 5.09 5.66 -13.38
C PRO A 25 3.83 5.57 -12.52
N VAL A 26 3.62 4.42 -11.88
CA VAL A 26 2.47 4.20 -11.02
C VAL A 26 2.91 4.18 -9.56
N ILE A 27 2.24 4.96 -8.73
CA ILE A 27 2.46 4.99 -7.29
C ILE A 27 1.26 4.33 -6.61
N PHE A 28 1.52 3.36 -5.75
CA PHE A 28 0.46 2.70 -4.98
C PHE A 28 0.32 3.35 -3.61
N ASP A 29 -0.88 3.76 -3.27
CA ASP A 29 -1.18 4.35 -1.96
C ASP A 29 -1.57 3.24 -0.99
N ALA A 30 -0.62 2.80 -0.17
CA ALA A 30 -0.85 1.73 0.79
C ALA A 30 -1.57 2.21 2.04
N THR A 31 -1.56 3.51 2.30
CA THR A 31 -2.25 4.08 3.46
C THR A 31 -3.76 4.10 3.26
N HIS A 32 -4.19 4.72 2.17
CA HIS A 32 -5.62 4.91 1.94
C HIS A 32 -6.30 3.68 1.36
N SER A 33 -5.53 2.74 0.83
CA SER A 33 -6.10 1.48 0.33
C SER A 33 -6.64 0.58 1.44
N VAL A 34 -6.23 0.79 2.70
CA VAL A 34 -6.76 0.03 3.82
C VAL A 34 -7.81 0.80 4.61
N GLN A 35 -8.22 1.96 4.12
CA GLN A 35 -9.24 2.77 4.76
C GLN A 35 -10.60 2.09 4.73
N GLN A 36 -11.37 2.28 5.79
CA GLN A 36 -12.74 1.78 5.88
C GLN A 36 -13.70 2.95 6.01
N PRO A 37 -14.04 3.62 4.90
CA PRO A 37 -14.90 4.80 4.96
C PRO A 37 -16.26 4.46 5.60
N GLY A 38 -16.65 5.22 6.62
CA GLY A 38 -17.91 5.01 7.30
C GLY A 38 -17.94 3.85 8.28
N GLY A 39 -16.82 3.13 8.44
CA GLY A 39 -16.78 1.96 9.32
C GLY A 39 -16.68 2.29 10.80
N LYS A 40 -16.34 3.54 11.15
CA LYS A 40 -16.09 3.94 12.52
C LYS A 40 -16.86 5.19 12.93
N GLY A 41 -18.04 5.37 12.40
CA GLY A 41 -18.87 6.51 12.79
C GLY A 41 -18.24 7.85 12.43
N ALA A 42 -17.85 8.64 13.43
CA ALA A 42 -17.37 10.00 13.22
C ALA A 42 -16.03 10.09 12.51
N SER A 43 -15.26 8.99 12.46
CA SER A 43 -13.98 8.97 11.78
C SER A 43 -13.94 7.80 10.80
N SER A 44 -13.10 7.91 9.77
CA SER A 44 -12.87 6.79 8.89
C SER A 44 -12.17 5.68 9.66
N GLY A 45 -12.63 4.45 9.48
CA GLY A 45 -11.93 3.29 9.99
C GLY A 45 -10.76 2.94 9.10
N GLY A 46 -9.95 2.00 9.54
CA GLY A 46 -8.82 1.52 8.77
C GLY A 46 -8.24 0.26 9.39
N GLU A 47 -7.41 -0.41 8.62
CA GLU A 47 -6.79 -1.66 9.05
C GLU A 47 -5.29 -1.60 8.79
N ARG A 48 -4.57 -0.87 9.66
CA ARG A 48 -3.13 -0.66 9.49
C ARG A 48 -2.33 -1.94 9.33
N GLU A 49 -2.83 -3.05 9.87
CA GLU A 49 -2.15 -4.33 9.74
C GLU A 49 -1.99 -4.76 8.28
N PHE A 50 -2.85 -4.27 7.39
CA PHE A 50 -2.79 -4.63 5.98
C PHE A 50 -1.98 -3.67 5.13
N VAL A 51 -1.44 -2.60 5.70
CA VAL A 51 -0.58 -1.68 4.95
C VAL A 51 0.63 -2.43 4.40
N ALA A 52 1.33 -3.17 5.25
CA ALA A 52 2.50 -3.93 4.83
C ALA A 52 2.13 -5.02 3.82
N VAL A 53 0.99 -5.67 4.00
CA VAL A 53 0.51 -6.72 3.09
C VAL A 53 0.34 -6.15 1.68
N LEU A 54 -0.41 -5.06 1.57
CA LEU A 54 -0.69 -4.46 0.26
C LEU A 54 0.55 -3.80 -0.33
N ALA A 55 1.38 -3.16 0.49
CA ALA A 55 2.61 -2.55 0.01
C ALA A 55 3.55 -3.60 -0.59
N ARG A 56 3.71 -4.74 0.11
CA ARG A 56 4.54 -5.83 -0.42
C ARG A 56 3.99 -6.34 -1.75
N ALA A 57 2.68 -6.53 -1.83
CA ALA A 57 2.06 -7.01 -3.06
C ALA A 57 2.28 -6.03 -4.22
N ALA A 58 2.09 -4.74 -3.98
CA ALA A 58 2.25 -3.73 -5.02
C ALA A 58 3.70 -3.64 -5.49
N VAL A 59 4.65 -3.68 -4.56
CA VAL A 59 6.07 -3.64 -4.91
C VAL A 59 6.45 -4.89 -5.71
N ALA A 60 5.92 -6.06 -5.33
CA ALA A 60 6.18 -7.29 -6.05
C ALA A 60 5.64 -7.25 -7.49
N VAL A 61 4.55 -6.53 -7.72
CA VAL A 61 4.01 -6.34 -9.08
C VAL A 61 4.92 -5.44 -9.91
N GLY A 62 5.67 -4.55 -9.27
CA GLY A 62 6.63 -3.70 -9.96
C GLY A 62 6.26 -2.23 -10.05
N VAL A 63 5.48 -1.71 -9.09
CA VAL A 63 5.14 -0.29 -9.09
C VAL A 63 6.39 0.58 -8.94
N ALA A 64 6.30 1.81 -9.43
CA ALA A 64 7.40 2.76 -9.37
C ALA A 64 7.61 3.31 -7.96
N GLY A 65 6.57 3.38 -7.15
CA GLY A 65 6.68 3.87 -5.79
C GLY A 65 5.47 3.51 -4.95
N VAL A 66 5.59 3.74 -3.65
CA VAL A 66 4.53 3.48 -2.68
C VAL A 66 4.38 4.69 -1.79
N PHE A 67 3.14 5.06 -1.53
CA PHE A 67 2.81 6.12 -0.58
C PHE A 67 2.41 5.48 0.75
N ILE A 68 3.10 5.83 1.83
CA ILE A 68 2.81 5.31 3.17
C ILE A 68 2.91 6.44 4.17
N GLU A 69 1.87 6.65 4.95
CA GLU A 69 1.90 7.60 6.04
C GLU A 69 2.36 6.92 7.32
N THR A 70 3.14 7.65 8.10
CA THR A 70 3.65 7.16 9.38
C THR A 70 3.54 8.25 10.42
N HIS A 71 3.51 7.85 11.69
CA HIS A 71 3.38 8.77 12.81
C HIS A 71 4.00 8.13 14.05
N PRO A 72 4.65 8.89 14.93
CA PRO A 72 5.18 8.30 16.16
C PRO A 72 4.11 7.66 17.04
N ASP A 73 2.90 8.20 17.01
CA ASP A 73 1.77 7.68 17.79
C ASP A 73 0.49 7.78 16.94
N PRO A 74 0.26 6.80 16.06
CA PRO A 74 -0.86 6.88 15.09
C PRO A 74 -2.23 7.03 15.74
N ASP A 75 -2.43 6.47 16.93
CA ASP A 75 -3.73 6.53 17.58
C ASP A 75 -4.09 7.94 18.04
N HIS A 76 -3.11 8.84 18.12
CA HIS A 76 -3.31 10.23 18.48
C HIS A 76 -3.03 11.18 17.31
N ALA A 77 -2.94 10.65 16.09
CA ALA A 77 -2.76 11.47 14.90
C ALA A 77 -4.04 12.27 14.60
N PRO A 78 -3.90 13.46 13.99
CA PRO A 78 -5.08 14.29 13.68
C PRO A 78 -6.05 13.64 12.70
N SER A 79 -5.55 12.81 11.78
CA SER A 79 -6.37 12.12 10.79
C SER A 79 -5.68 10.85 10.35
N ASP A 80 -6.46 9.92 9.79
CA ASP A 80 -5.97 8.67 9.19
C ASP A 80 -5.16 7.78 10.13
N GLY A 81 -5.22 8.01 11.45
CA GLY A 81 -4.48 7.22 12.42
C GLY A 81 -4.62 5.71 12.23
N PRO A 82 -5.86 5.18 12.03
CA PRO A 82 -6.03 3.73 11.84
C PRO A 82 -5.31 3.15 10.63
N ASN A 83 -4.89 3.99 9.69
CA ASN A 83 -4.18 3.55 8.48
C ASN A 83 -2.68 3.78 8.57
N MET A 84 -2.20 4.50 9.58
CA MET A 84 -0.80 4.87 9.65
C MET A 84 0.06 3.78 10.26
N VAL A 85 1.27 3.65 9.74
CA VAL A 85 2.29 2.75 10.30
C VAL A 85 2.98 3.48 11.45
N PRO A 86 3.12 2.85 12.63
CA PRO A 86 3.93 3.44 13.69
C PRO A 86 5.36 3.68 13.23
N LEU A 87 5.89 4.85 13.54
CA LEU A 87 7.23 5.23 13.07
C LEU A 87 8.29 4.21 13.46
N ARG A 88 8.17 3.61 14.63
CA ARG A 88 9.14 2.61 15.11
C ARG A 88 9.19 1.34 14.25
N GLU A 89 8.15 1.09 13.44
CA GLU A 89 8.07 -0.08 12.57
C GLU A 89 8.47 0.24 11.14
N PHE A 90 8.66 1.52 10.83
CA PHE A 90 8.79 1.96 9.45
C PHE A 90 10.11 1.51 8.82
N GLU A 91 11.18 1.50 9.57
CA GLU A 91 12.48 1.08 9.04
C GLU A 91 12.45 -0.37 8.58
N ASN A 92 11.88 -1.27 9.39
CA ASN A 92 11.79 -2.67 8.99
C ASN A 92 10.90 -2.86 7.77
N LEU A 93 9.81 -2.11 7.69
CA LEU A 93 8.95 -2.16 6.53
C LEU A 93 9.70 -1.72 5.27
N LEU A 94 10.45 -0.62 5.36
CA LEU A 94 11.24 -0.15 4.22
C LEU A 94 12.26 -1.19 3.76
N ARG A 95 12.96 -1.84 4.69
CA ARG A 95 13.93 -2.89 4.33
C ARG A 95 13.26 -4.02 3.56
N THR A 96 12.09 -4.43 4.03
CA THR A 96 11.32 -5.49 3.35
C THR A 96 10.91 -5.05 1.95
N LEU A 97 10.37 -3.83 1.82
CA LEU A 97 9.92 -3.34 0.51
C LEU A 97 11.08 -3.20 -0.46
N MET A 98 12.24 -2.75 0.01
CA MET A 98 13.42 -2.64 -0.85
C MET A 98 13.89 -4.00 -1.36
N ALA A 99 13.80 -5.03 -0.53
CA ALA A 99 14.13 -6.39 -0.95
C ALA A 99 13.18 -6.90 -2.03
N PHE A 100 11.88 -6.68 -1.84
CA PHE A 100 10.87 -7.05 -2.85
C PHE A 100 11.07 -6.26 -4.14
N ASP A 101 11.41 -4.98 -4.03
CA ASP A 101 11.63 -4.13 -5.19
C ASP A 101 12.82 -4.63 -6.02
N ALA A 102 13.92 -4.96 -5.36
CA ALA A 102 15.09 -5.47 -6.04
C ALA A 102 14.76 -6.75 -6.81
N LEU A 103 14.02 -7.65 -6.17
CA LEU A 103 13.62 -8.89 -6.82
C LEU A 103 12.69 -8.63 -8.00
N ALA A 104 11.69 -7.77 -7.82
CA ALA A 104 10.74 -7.45 -8.87
C ALA A 104 11.43 -6.85 -10.09
N LYS A 105 12.35 -5.92 -9.89
CA LYS A 105 13.07 -5.29 -10.98
C LYS A 105 14.02 -6.26 -11.67
N ASN A 106 14.59 -7.20 -10.91
CA ASN A 106 15.44 -8.24 -11.47
C ASN A 106 14.65 -9.18 -12.37
N ILE A 107 13.44 -9.57 -11.95
CA ILE A 107 12.55 -10.40 -12.77
C ILE A 107 12.22 -9.69 -14.08
N GLU A 108 11.84 -8.40 -14.01
CA GLU A 108 11.55 -7.63 -15.22
C GLU A 108 12.74 -7.62 -16.18
N ASN A 109 13.93 -7.39 -15.66
CA ASN A 109 15.14 -7.29 -16.48
C ASN A 109 15.49 -8.62 -17.14
N ASN A 110 15.17 -9.73 -16.49
CA ASN A 110 15.56 -11.05 -16.97
C ASN A 110 14.49 -11.76 -17.79
N VAL A 111 13.24 -11.38 -17.65
CA VAL A 111 12.10 -12.11 -18.25
C VAL A 111 11.33 -11.26 -19.23
N ALA A 112 11.20 -9.99 -19.01
CA ALA A 112 10.32 -9.11 -19.78
C ALA A 112 10.83 -8.81 -21.19
N ARG A 113 11.94 -9.39 -21.56
CA ARG A 113 12.50 -9.20 -22.90
C ARG A 113 11.94 -10.27 -23.81
#